data_8e336eabaf3e1f98dbac8ff70e2904c2
#
_entry.id   8e336eabaf3e1f98dbac8ff70e2904c2
#
_cell.length_a   1.000
_cell.length_b   1.000
_cell.length_c   1.000
_cell.angle_alpha   90.00
_cell.angle_beta   90.00
_cell.angle_gamma   90.00
#
_symmetry.space_group_name_H-M   'P 1'
#
loop_
_entity.id
_entity.type
_entity.pdbx_description
1 polymer ?
#
loop_
_entity_poly.entity_id
_entity_poly.type
_entity_poly.pdbx_seq_one_letter_code
_entity_poly.pdbx_strand_id
1 'polypeptide(L)'
;MKTGLLAVTVGACLVSVMPLPADAATPTMPTISTPISGPGLMYPNPAISVVPTAPKVEDFPYVTEEFLVSGTAKDAPYTTRIIVRRPKDPAAFSGVVVSEALHAGGRSLIFEWSRVSILTRRHMFVEIVHSPANINLLKTFNAERYASLNIAMGQTNDVIAQVGMLIKSGTGPFAGYRVQKVTLMGTSASSGTVRAYLTDHANLRMANGGPIFDGFLLTSTNGNTPLPIVDVPMIQMPTQTEVVTWAAKGIEYRRPDSDEPGNRFRLFEVAGMPHNNSRENPGFQNDPCTLPVTDFPAGAFTALALHYLVDWITTGKTPPHAPPIAVDQNTENDGSPLALDEYGNAKGGIRNIWVDVPTATHGVFGKGKTDAQDRLCQLAGTKVPLADAMLKKLYPTTSVYTKKAEQRLSELIAQGWFLPEYADTVRRDVQATHLP
;
A
#
# COMPACT_ATOMS: atom_id res chain seq x y z
N MET A 1 33.83 -19.36 55.83
CA MET A 1 33.69 -19.40 54.37
C MET A 1 32.43 -20.19 54.03
N LYS A 2 31.32 -19.51 53.65
CA LYS A 2 30.09 -20.14 53.18
C LYS A 2 29.92 -19.75 51.71
N THR A 3 30.12 -20.71 50.83
CA THR A 3 29.92 -20.61 49.37
C THR A 3 28.42 -20.72 49.08
N GLY A 4 27.80 -19.63 48.64
CA GLY A 4 26.43 -19.64 48.16
C GLY A 4 26.38 -19.96 46.68
N LEU A 5 25.71 -21.03 46.28
CA LEU A 5 25.36 -21.37 44.92
C LEU A 5 24.21 -20.50 44.45
N LEU A 6 24.42 -19.69 43.41
CA LEU A 6 23.35 -19.01 42.69
C LEU A 6 22.74 -19.98 41.63
N ALA A 7 21.50 -20.36 41.81
CA ALA A 7 20.74 -21.10 40.83
C ALA A 7 20.18 -20.11 39.80
N VAL A 8 20.64 -20.20 38.53
CA VAL A 8 20.08 -19.48 37.38
C VAL A 8 18.90 -20.29 36.84
N THR A 9 17.69 -19.82 37.09
CA THR A 9 16.47 -20.35 36.46
C THR A 9 16.36 -19.80 35.05
N VAL A 10 16.58 -20.64 34.03
CA VAL A 10 16.26 -20.34 32.63
C VAL A 10 14.76 -20.51 32.47
N GLY A 11 14.05 -19.41 32.38
CA GLY A 11 12.62 -19.37 32.08
C GLY A 11 12.42 -19.75 30.59
N ALA A 12 11.85 -20.92 30.35
CA ALA A 12 11.39 -21.29 29.00
C ALA A 12 10.18 -20.41 28.63
N CYS A 13 10.38 -19.52 27.67
CA CYS A 13 9.28 -18.77 27.04
C CYS A 13 8.44 -19.77 26.23
N LEU A 14 7.30 -20.18 26.76
CA LEU A 14 6.29 -20.95 26.03
C LEU A 14 5.68 -20.02 24.97
N VAL A 15 6.12 -20.17 23.71
CA VAL A 15 5.45 -19.56 22.56
C VAL A 15 4.09 -20.25 22.43
N SER A 16 3.03 -19.56 22.78
CA SER A 16 1.65 -20.02 22.54
C SER A 16 1.40 -20.01 21.03
N VAL A 17 1.61 -21.16 20.40
CA VAL A 17 1.21 -21.36 18.99
C VAL A 17 -0.32 -21.53 19.00
N MET A 18 -1.05 -20.58 18.38
CA MET A 18 -2.47 -20.80 18.12
C MET A 18 -2.64 -22.10 17.35
N PRO A 19 -3.51 -23.02 17.78
CA PRO A 19 -3.77 -24.23 17.01
C PRO A 19 -4.34 -23.82 15.64
N LEU A 20 -3.78 -24.41 14.56
CA LEU A 20 -4.35 -24.29 13.23
C LEU A 20 -5.78 -24.86 13.24
N PRO A 21 -6.73 -24.31 12.46
CA PRO A 21 -8.02 -24.93 12.25
C PRO A 21 -7.83 -26.39 11.81
N ALA A 22 -8.65 -27.30 12.34
CA ALA A 22 -8.57 -28.72 12.02
C ALA A 22 -8.76 -29.00 10.51
N ASP A 23 -9.35 -28.07 9.77
CA ASP A 23 -9.72 -28.18 8.34
C ASP A 23 -8.83 -27.28 7.44
N ALA A 24 -7.65 -26.85 7.88
CA ALA A 24 -6.75 -26.06 7.04
C ALA A 24 -6.35 -26.84 5.79
N ALA A 25 -6.69 -26.31 4.60
CA ALA A 25 -6.42 -26.94 3.32
C ALA A 25 -5.16 -26.35 2.67
N THR A 26 -4.35 -27.23 2.07
CA THR A 26 -3.28 -26.78 1.16
C THR A 26 -3.89 -26.70 -0.24
N PRO A 27 -3.94 -25.48 -0.85
CA PRO A 27 -4.41 -25.36 -2.22
C PRO A 27 -3.56 -26.20 -3.19
N THR A 28 -4.14 -26.64 -4.30
CA THR A 28 -3.42 -27.35 -5.34
C THR A 28 -2.37 -26.42 -5.99
N MET A 29 -1.16 -26.90 -6.22
CA MET A 29 -0.12 -26.16 -6.91
C MET A 29 -0.54 -25.89 -8.37
N PRO A 30 -0.61 -24.64 -8.82
CA PRO A 30 -0.95 -24.32 -10.20
C PRO A 30 0.25 -24.57 -11.13
N THR A 31 -0.02 -24.65 -12.43
CA THR A 31 1.00 -24.65 -13.46
C THR A 31 1.30 -23.23 -13.93
N ILE A 32 2.52 -23.01 -14.43
CA ILE A 32 2.95 -21.72 -14.99
C ILE A 32 3.51 -21.92 -16.40
N SER A 33 3.17 -21.00 -17.31
CA SER A 33 3.68 -21.00 -18.69
C SER A 33 5.14 -20.54 -18.77
N THR A 34 5.74 -20.65 -19.94
CA THR A 34 6.87 -19.79 -20.33
C THR A 34 6.42 -18.32 -20.42
N PRO A 35 7.36 -17.36 -20.46
CA PRO A 35 7.00 -15.94 -20.63
C PRO A 35 6.16 -15.73 -21.89
N ILE A 36 5.12 -14.87 -21.79
CA ILE A 36 4.27 -14.54 -22.93
C ILE A 36 5.01 -13.50 -23.79
N SER A 37 5.37 -13.87 -25.01
CA SER A 37 6.11 -13.01 -25.94
C SER A 37 5.20 -12.20 -26.88
N GLY A 38 3.94 -12.55 -27.05
CA GLY A 38 3.00 -11.91 -27.97
C GLY A 38 1.61 -12.55 -27.94
N PRO A 39 0.70 -12.16 -28.84
CA PRO A 39 0.83 -11.04 -29.78
C PRO A 39 0.64 -9.66 -29.12
N GLY A 40 1.21 -8.62 -29.74
CA GLY A 40 1.04 -7.22 -29.34
C GLY A 40 1.69 -6.87 -27.99
N LEU A 41 1.30 -5.73 -27.43
CA LEU A 41 1.86 -5.20 -26.19
C LEU A 41 1.28 -5.91 -24.96
N MET A 42 2.11 -5.99 -23.92
CA MET A 42 1.70 -6.43 -22.57
C MET A 42 0.85 -5.36 -21.90
N TYR A 43 -0.19 -5.77 -21.17
CA TYR A 43 -0.97 -4.88 -20.29
C TYR A 43 -0.30 -4.79 -18.91
N PRO A 44 -0.24 -3.64 -18.23
CA PRO A 44 -0.66 -2.31 -18.69
C PRO A 44 0.25 -1.79 -19.78
N ASN A 45 -0.32 -0.97 -20.70
CA ASN A 45 0.47 -0.29 -21.71
C ASN A 45 1.52 0.59 -20.99
N PRO A 46 2.82 0.52 -21.37
CA PRO A 46 3.87 1.37 -20.80
C PRO A 46 3.56 2.88 -20.85
N ALA A 47 2.74 3.32 -21.82
CA ALA A 47 2.29 4.72 -21.95
C ALA A 47 1.34 5.17 -20.80
N ILE A 48 0.76 4.23 -20.02
CA ILE A 48 -0.13 4.52 -18.89
C ILE A 48 0.62 4.54 -17.56
N SER A 49 1.87 4.11 -17.53
CA SER A 49 2.71 4.09 -16.33
C SER A 49 3.07 5.51 -15.87
N VAL A 50 2.51 5.99 -14.79
CA VAL A 50 2.37 7.42 -14.60
C VAL A 50 2.55 7.93 -13.18
N VAL A 51 3.75 7.88 -12.71
CA VAL A 51 4.31 8.98 -11.92
C VAL A 51 5.45 9.56 -12.76
N PRO A 52 5.24 10.63 -13.53
CA PRO A 52 6.18 11.11 -14.54
C PRO A 52 7.58 11.41 -14.00
N THR A 53 7.69 11.73 -12.71
CA THR A 53 8.92 12.12 -12.03
C THR A 53 9.61 10.99 -11.28
N ALA A 54 9.00 9.79 -11.20
CA ALA A 54 9.62 8.65 -10.51
C ALA A 54 10.47 7.82 -11.49
N PRO A 55 11.60 7.25 -11.04
CA PRO A 55 12.42 6.36 -11.86
C PRO A 55 11.60 5.24 -12.49
N LYS A 56 11.95 4.86 -13.72
CA LYS A 56 11.33 3.74 -14.44
C LYS A 56 11.92 2.42 -13.97
N VAL A 57 11.24 1.31 -14.22
CA VAL A 57 11.78 -0.03 -13.91
C VAL A 57 13.06 -0.30 -14.69
N GLU A 58 13.14 0.20 -15.93
CA GLU A 58 14.28 0.06 -16.83
C GLU A 58 15.56 0.76 -16.33
N ASP A 59 15.42 1.74 -15.44
CA ASP A 59 16.54 2.42 -14.79
C ASP A 59 17.24 1.52 -13.74
N PHE A 60 16.65 0.38 -13.43
CA PHE A 60 17.18 -0.62 -12.49
C PHE A 60 17.54 -1.92 -13.20
N PRO A 61 18.48 -2.73 -12.69
CA PRO A 61 18.84 -4.02 -13.29
C PRO A 61 17.75 -5.08 -13.02
N TYR A 62 16.56 -4.87 -13.58
CA TYR A 62 15.39 -5.74 -13.46
C TYR A 62 14.97 -6.34 -14.78
N VAL A 63 14.29 -7.49 -14.68
CA VAL A 63 13.54 -8.11 -15.78
C VAL A 63 12.05 -7.98 -15.44
N THR A 64 11.25 -7.61 -16.45
CA THR A 64 9.78 -7.63 -16.37
C THR A 64 9.26 -8.65 -17.37
N GLU A 65 8.53 -9.65 -16.88
CA GLU A 65 7.95 -10.72 -17.70
C GLU A 65 6.53 -11.04 -17.27
N GLU A 66 5.75 -11.51 -18.20
CA GLU A 66 4.35 -11.87 -18.05
C GLU A 66 4.17 -13.37 -18.25
N PHE A 67 3.34 -13.99 -17.39
CA PHE A 67 3.09 -15.43 -17.38
C PHE A 67 1.62 -15.73 -17.24
N LEU A 68 1.19 -16.85 -17.82
CA LEU A 68 -0.10 -17.47 -17.53
C LEU A 68 0.08 -18.46 -16.37
N VAL A 69 -0.87 -18.44 -15.43
CA VAL A 69 -0.96 -19.39 -14.32
C VAL A 69 -2.30 -20.10 -14.42
N SER A 70 -2.27 -21.42 -14.49
CA SER A 70 -3.48 -22.25 -14.63
C SER A 70 -3.60 -23.26 -13.49
N GLY A 71 -4.81 -23.44 -13.01
CA GLY A 71 -5.10 -24.35 -11.91
C GLY A 71 -6.59 -24.68 -11.82
N THR A 72 -6.96 -25.28 -10.70
CA THR A 72 -8.36 -25.57 -10.33
C THR A 72 -8.67 -24.87 -9.02
N ALA A 73 -9.77 -24.16 -8.97
CA ALA A 73 -10.30 -23.47 -7.79
C ALA A 73 -11.81 -23.65 -7.74
N LYS A 74 -12.35 -24.00 -6.57
CA LYS A 74 -13.79 -24.32 -6.42
C LYS A 74 -14.27 -25.33 -7.47
N ASP A 75 -13.51 -26.41 -7.65
CA ASP A 75 -13.78 -27.52 -8.59
C ASP A 75 -13.91 -27.12 -10.07
N ALA A 76 -13.48 -25.92 -10.44
CA ALA A 76 -13.51 -25.43 -11.80
C ALA A 76 -12.11 -24.92 -12.25
N PRO A 77 -11.73 -25.14 -13.52
CA PRO A 77 -10.45 -24.68 -14.02
C PRO A 77 -10.42 -23.15 -14.14
N TYR A 78 -9.25 -22.58 -13.92
CA TYR A 78 -8.99 -21.18 -14.20
C TYR A 78 -7.66 -21.01 -14.94
N THR A 79 -7.54 -19.90 -15.65
CA THR A 79 -6.27 -19.36 -16.15
C THR A 79 -6.20 -17.88 -15.85
N THR A 80 -5.21 -17.49 -15.10
CA THR A 80 -4.92 -16.10 -14.78
C THR A 80 -3.58 -15.64 -15.34
N ARG A 81 -3.25 -14.38 -15.12
CA ARG A 81 -2.02 -13.75 -15.54
C ARG A 81 -1.31 -13.13 -14.34
N ILE A 82 0.01 -13.29 -14.28
CA ILE A 82 0.88 -12.55 -13.39
C ILE A 82 1.93 -11.77 -14.19
N ILE A 83 2.34 -10.61 -13.67
CA ILE A 83 3.59 -9.96 -14.09
C ILE A 83 4.60 -10.15 -12.97
N VAL A 84 5.81 -10.55 -13.33
CA VAL A 84 6.94 -10.67 -12.42
C VAL A 84 8.01 -9.66 -12.79
N ARG A 85 8.34 -8.79 -11.83
CA ARG A 85 9.47 -7.86 -11.91
C ARG A 85 10.52 -8.29 -10.90
N ARG A 86 11.68 -8.73 -11.38
CA ARG A 86 12.72 -9.31 -10.53
C ARG A 86 14.11 -8.80 -10.88
N PRO A 87 15.07 -8.73 -9.93
CA PRO A 87 16.45 -8.44 -10.22
C PRO A 87 16.98 -9.38 -11.31
N LYS A 88 17.78 -8.88 -12.27
CA LYS A 88 18.43 -9.70 -13.30
C LYS A 88 19.39 -10.73 -12.69
N ASP A 89 20.07 -10.34 -11.61
CA ASP A 89 20.95 -11.20 -10.86
C ASP A 89 20.22 -11.77 -9.62
N PRO A 90 19.97 -13.08 -9.55
CA PRO A 90 19.36 -13.71 -8.39
C PRO A 90 20.14 -13.48 -7.08
N ALA A 91 21.47 -13.32 -7.13
CA ALA A 91 22.30 -13.05 -5.95
C ALA A 91 22.02 -11.66 -5.35
N ALA A 92 21.53 -10.71 -6.15
CA ALA A 92 21.13 -9.38 -5.69
C ALA A 92 19.73 -9.34 -5.07
N PHE A 93 18.96 -10.42 -5.14
CA PHE A 93 17.61 -10.48 -4.64
C PHE A 93 17.55 -10.41 -3.10
N SER A 94 16.67 -9.59 -2.56
CA SER A 94 16.54 -9.37 -1.12
C SER A 94 15.94 -10.53 -0.33
N GLY A 95 15.38 -11.53 -1.00
CA GLY A 95 14.61 -12.61 -0.37
C GLY A 95 13.12 -12.28 -0.20
N VAL A 96 12.69 -11.06 -0.53
CA VAL A 96 11.30 -10.62 -0.33
C VAL A 96 10.58 -10.46 -1.68
N VAL A 97 9.42 -11.10 -1.79
CA VAL A 97 8.47 -10.87 -2.89
C VAL A 97 7.31 -10.04 -2.37
N VAL A 98 7.11 -8.90 -3.01
CA VAL A 98 5.98 -8.01 -2.77
C VAL A 98 4.92 -8.33 -3.82
N SER A 99 3.77 -8.85 -3.44
CA SER A 99 2.69 -9.15 -4.38
C SER A 99 1.49 -8.24 -4.18
N GLU A 100 0.86 -7.85 -5.28
CA GLU A 100 -0.28 -6.93 -5.29
C GLU A 100 -1.42 -7.52 -6.11
N ALA A 101 -2.62 -7.55 -5.50
CA ALA A 101 -3.84 -7.82 -6.22
C ALA A 101 -4.14 -6.65 -7.18
N LEU A 102 -4.27 -6.92 -8.48
CA LEU A 102 -4.49 -5.89 -9.50
C LEU A 102 -5.74 -5.07 -9.17
N HIS A 103 -5.59 -3.74 -9.08
CA HIS A 103 -6.71 -2.85 -8.82
C HIS A 103 -7.79 -2.97 -9.91
N ALA A 104 -9.06 -2.74 -9.55
CA ALA A 104 -10.18 -2.80 -10.50
C ALA A 104 -10.01 -1.83 -11.70
N GLY A 105 -9.24 -0.75 -11.53
CA GLY A 105 -8.85 0.16 -12.61
C GLY A 105 -7.69 -0.34 -13.48
N GLY A 106 -7.24 -1.58 -13.32
CA GLY A 106 -6.21 -2.18 -14.17
C GLY A 106 -4.78 -1.72 -13.87
N ARG A 107 -4.49 -1.21 -12.67
CA ARG A 107 -3.16 -0.73 -12.28
C ARG A 107 -2.69 -1.39 -10.99
N SER A 108 -1.39 -1.59 -10.85
CA SER A 108 -0.72 -1.98 -9.60
C SER A 108 -0.29 -0.72 -8.86
N LEU A 109 -1.25 -0.09 -8.18
CA LEU A 109 -1.10 1.26 -7.64
C LEU A 109 -0.04 1.33 -6.54
N ILE A 110 0.04 0.33 -5.66
CA ILE A 110 1.05 0.31 -4.59
C ILE A 110 2.45 0.18 -5.21
N PHE A 111 2.62 -0.68 -6.22
CA PHE A 111 3.89 -0.75 -6.95
C PHE A 111 4.25 0.58 -7.60
N GLU A 112 3.31 1.18 -8.33
CA GLU A 112 3.55 2.45 -9.01
C GLU A 112 4.00 3.55 -8.02
N TRP A 113 3.41 3.60 -6.84
CA TRP A 113 3.72 4.59 -5.81
C TRP A 113 5.00 4.28 -5.03
N SER A 114 5.26 2.99 -4.76
CA SER A 114 6.38 2.56 -3.89
C SER A 114 7.57 2.00 -4.67
N ARG A 115 7.54 2.02 -6.01
CA ARG A 115 8.53 1.32 -6.85
C ARG A 115 9.98 1.73 -6.57
N VAL A 116 10.23 3.00 -6.21
CA VAL A 116 11.58 3.45 -5.84
C VAL A 116 12.11 2.61 -4.68
N SER A 117 11.33 2.47 -3.61
CA SER A 117 11.71 1.67 -2.45
C SER A 117 11.84 0.18 -2.81
N ILE A 118 10.88 -0.38 -3.56
CA ILE A 118 10.87 -1.79 -3.97
C ILE A 118 12.12 -2.13 -4.78
N LEU A 119 12.41 -1.33 -5.81
CA LEU A 119 13.50 -1.60 -6.75
C LEU A 119 14.88 -1.31 -6.14
N THR A 120 15.02 -0.23 -5.38
CA THR A 120 16.28 0.10 -4.67
C THR A 120 16.64 -0.98 -3.65
N ARG A 121 15.65 -1.53 -2.96
CA ARG A 121 15.84 -2.60 -1.95
C ARG A 121 15.91 -4.00 -2.56
N ARG A 122 15.89 -4.11 -3.89
CA ARG A 122 16.02 -5.40 -4.61
C ARG A 122 14.92 -6.39 -4.29
N HIS A 123 13.71 -5.92 -3.94
CA HIS A 123 12.55 -6.79 -3.78
C HIS A 123 12.03 -7.23 -5.15
N MET A 124 11.54 -8.45 -5.25
CA MET A 124 10.76 -8.89 -6.41
C MET A 124 9.33 -8.37 -6.26
N PHE A 125 8.70 -8.00 -7.37
CA PHE A 125 7.30 -7.60 -7.41
C PHE A 125 6.49 -8.56 -8.29
N VAL A 126 5.29 -8.94 -7.80
CA VAL A 126 4.34 -9.78 -8.54
C VAL A 126 2.97 -9.13 -8.56
N GLU A 127 2.49 -8.80 -9.76
CA GLU A 127 1.12 -8.38 -10.01
C GLU A 127 0.24 -9.59 -10.25
N ILE A 128 -0.93 -9.66 -9.61
CA ILE A 128 -1.86 -10.79 -9.70
C ILE A 128 -3.19 -10.33 -10.27
N VAL A 129 -3.53 -10.80 -11.48
CA VAL A 129 -4.90 -10.73 -12.00
C VAL A 129 -5.74 -11.78 -11.26
N HIS A 130 -6.84 -11.36 -10.65
CA HIS A 130 -7.54 -12.22 -9.69
C HIS A 130 -9.06 -12.29 -9.87
N SER A 131 -9.61 -11.55 -10.85
CA SER A 131 -11.06 -11.42 -10.97
C SER A 131 -11.54 -11.38 -12.43
N PRO A 132 -12.80 -11.75 -12.70
CA PRO A 132 -13.40 -11.58 -14.02
C PRO A 132 -13.32 -10.15 -14.55
N ALA A 133 -13.45 -9.14 -13.66
CA ALA A 133 -13.37 -7.73 -14.05
C ALA A 133 -11.96 -7.39 -14.58
N ASN A 134 -10.91 -7.84 -13.90
CA ASN A 134 -9.55 -7.66 -14.38
C ASN A 134 -9.33 -8.36 -15.74
N ILE A 135 -9.82 -9.59 -15.91
CA ILE A 135 -9.72 -10.31 -17.19
C ILE A 135 -10.40 -9.54 -18.31
N ASN A 136 -11.58 -8.98 -18.07
CA ASN A 136 -12.28 -8.17 -19.06
C ASN A 136 -11.48 -6.95 -19.51
N LEU A 137 -10.79 -6.27 -18.58
CA LEU A 137 -9.87 -5.16 -18.93
C LEU A 137 -8.74 -5.63 -19.85
N LEU A 138 -8.10 -6.75 -19.53
CA LEU A 138 -7.00 -7.29 -20.33
C LEU A 138 -7.50 -7.71 -21.72
N LYS A 139 -8.63 -8.41 -21.81
CA LYS A 139 -9.24 -8.82 -23.09
C LYS A 139 -9.71 -7.63 -23.92
N THR A 140 -10.22 -6.58 -23.30
CA THR A 140 -10.57 -5.33 -23.99
C THR A 140 -9.33 -4.65 -24.58
N PHE A 141 -8.20 -4.72 -23.87
CA PHE A 141 -6.93 -4.18 -24.35
C PHE A 141 -6.35 -5.01 -25.50
N ASN A 142 -6.30 -6.33 -25.36
CA ASN A 142 -5.81 -7.23 -26.41
C ASN A 142 -6.50 -8.61 -26.31
N ALA A 143 -7.58 -8.80 -27.08
CA ALA A 143 -8.39 -10.02 -27.03
C ALA A 143 -7.60 -11.28 -27.42
N GLU A 144 -6.68 -11.18 -28.39
CA GLU A 144 -5.90 -12.32 -28.88
C GLU A 144 -4.86 -12.75 -27.83
N ARG A 145 -4.09 -11.80 -27.28
CA ARG A 145 -3.06 -12.08 -26.26
C ARG A 145 -3.64 -12.73 -25.01
N TYR A 146 -4.82 -12.27 -24.59
CA TYR A 146 -5.46 -12.68 -23.35
C TYR A 146 -6.66 -13.63 -23.54
N ALA A 147 -6.78 -14.26 -24.72
CA ALA A 147 -7.91 -15.13 -25.06
C ALA A 147 -8.14 -16.26 -24.04
N SER A 148 -7.05 -16.88 -23.56
CA SER A 148 -7.09 -18.02 -22.62
C SER A 148 -7.44 -17.66 -21.19
N LEU A 149 -7.43 -16.38 -20.81
CA LEU A 149 -7.74 -15.99 -19.43
C LEU A 149 -9.18 -16.33 -19.05
N ASN A 150 -9.35 -16.97 -17.90
CA ASN A 150 -10.63 -17.35 -17.37
C ASN A 150 -10.56 -17.46 -15.85
N ILE A 151 -11.36 -16.68 -15.14
CA ILE A 151 -11.61 -16.80 -13.69
C ILE A 151 -13.11 -16.65 -13.49
N ALA A 152 -13.73 -17.61 -12.79
CA ALA A 152 -15.14 -17.54 -12.43
C ALA A 152 -15.33 -16.74 -11.14
N MET A 153 -16.57 -16.31 -10.91
CA MET A 153 -16.97 -15.72 -9.63
C MET A 153 -16.69 -16.68 -8.48
N GLY A 154 -16.16 -16.17 -7.37
CA GLY A 154 -15.85 -16.95 -6.18
C GLY A 154 -14.48 -17.63 -6.16
N GLN A 155 -13.72 -17.63 -7.26
CA GLN A 155 -12.39 -18.25 -7.32
C GLN A 155 -11.25 -17.34 -6.81
N THR A 156 -11.51 -16.06 -6.57
CA THR A 156 -10.48 -15.04 -6.29
C THR A 156 -9.51 -15.45 -5.20
N ASN A 157 -9.99 -15.88 -4.03
CA ASN A 157 -9.12 -16.19 -2.89
C ASN A 157 -8.24 -17.42 -3.16
N ASP A 158 -8.80 -18.45 -3.80
CA ASP A 158 -8.04 -19.65 -4.18
C ASP A 158 -6.97 -19.33 -5.23
N VAL A 159 -7.31 -18.50 -6.25
CA VAL A 159 -6.35 -18.04 -7.28
C VAL A 159 -5.19 -17.27 -6.62
N ILE A 160 -5.48 -16.34 -5.72
CA ILE A 160 -4.45 -15.59 -4.97
C ILE A 160 -3.60 -16.53 -4.13
N ALA A 161 -4.21 -17.49 -3.42
CA ALA A 161 -3.49 -18.47 -2.61
C ALA A 161 -2.56 -19.34 -3.46
N GLN A 162 -3.04 -19.86 -4.58
CA GLN A 162 -2.25 -20.70 -5.48
C GLN A 162 -1.08 -19.93 -6.11
N VAL A 163 -1.27 -18.65 -6.47
CA VAL A 163 -0.17 -17.79 -6.92
C VAL A 163 0.84 -17.56 -5.79
N GLY A 164 0.40 -17.33 -4.56
CA GLY A 164 1.28 -17.21 -3.40
C GLY A 164 2.13 -18.47 -3.15
N MET A 165 1.52 -19.64 -3.29
CA MET A 165 2.22 -20.92 -3.21
C MET A 165 3.25 -21.08 -4.34
N LEU A 166 2.88 -20.73 -5.57
CA LEU A 166 3.75 -20.76 -6.73
C LEU A 166 5.00 -19.87 -6.52
N ILE A 167 4.81 -18.66 -5.97
CA ILE A 167 5.93 -17.77 -5.62
C ILE A 167 6.89 -18.47 -4.64
N LYS A 168 6.38 -19.14 -3.61
CA LYS A 168 7.20 -19.85 -2.62
C LYS A 168 7.80 -21.17 -3.12
N SER A 169 7.30 -21.72 -4.23
CA SER A 169 7.76 -22.99 -4.78
C SER A 169 9.16 -22.94 -5.40
N GLY A 170 9.64 -21.74 -5.77
CA GLY A 170 10.91 -21.57 -6.47
C GLY A 170 10.92 -22.12 -7.90
N THR A 171 9.75 -22.30 -8.53
CA THR A 171 9.61 -22.77 -9.91
C THR A 171 9.34 -21.63 -10.88
N GLY A 172 9.48 -21.89 -12.20
CA GLY A 172 9.24 -20.88 -13.24
C GLY A 172 10.11 -19.62 -13.04
N PRO A 173 9.52 -18.40 -13.05
CA PRO A 173 10.28 -17.15 -12.89
C PRO A 173 10.93 -16.99 -11.50
N PHE A 174 10.60 -17.83 -10.54
CA PHE A 174 11.13 -17.82 -9.19
C PHE A 174 12.33 -18.78 -9.03
N ALA A 175 12.65 -19.58 -10.06
CA ALA A 175 13.77 -20.51 -10.05
C ALA A 175 15.11 -19.77 -9.91
N GLY A 176 15.95 -20.27 -8.99
CA GLY A 176 17.24 -19.64 -8.67
C GLY A 176 17.15 -18.46 -7.69
N TYR A 177 15.96 -17.96 -7.36
CA TYR A 177 15.76 -16.94 -6.34
C TYR A 177 15.40 -17.57 -5.00
N ARG A 178 16.10 -17.18 -3.94
CA ARG A 178 15.80 -17.66 -2.59
C ARG A 178 14.67 -16.84 -1.97
N VAL A 179 13.42 -17.17 -2.31
CA VAL A 179 12.25 -16.53 -1.72
C VAL A 179 12.15 -16.91 -0.24
N GLN A 180 12.20 -15.91 0.65
CA GLN A 180 12.10 -16.08 2.11
C GLN A 180 10.75 -15.59 2.64
N LYS A 181 10.26 -14.45 2.11
CA LYS A 181 9.03 -13.80 2.54
C LYS A 181 8.20 -13.35 1.35
N VAL A 182 6.89 -13.46 1.48
CA VAL A 182 5.92 -13.02 0.48
C VAL A 182 4.86 -12.17 1.17
N THR A 183 4.63 -10.94 0.68
CA THR A 183 3.51 -10.11 1.16
C THR A 183 2.37 -10.12 0.17
N LEU A 184 1.14 -9.87 0.65
CA LEU A 184 -0.01 -9.55 -0.21
C LEU A 184 -0.49 -8.14 0.11
N MET A 185 -0.65 -7.33 -0.94
CA MET A 185 -1.04 -5.94 -0.81
C MET A 185 -2.26 -5.60 -1.66
N GLY A 186 -2.98 -4.57 -1.23
CA GLY A 186 -4.08 -3.98 -1.99
C GLY A 186 -4.40 -2.57 -1.53
N THR A 187 -4.88 -1.74 -2.46
CA THR A 187 -5.33 -0.38 -2.19
C THR A 187 -6.73 -0.15 -2.76
N SER A 188 -7.55 0.66 -2.09
CA SER A 188 -8.90 0.99 -2.54
C SER A 188 -9.71 -0.28 -2.88
N ALA A 189 -10.15 -0.46 -4.12
CA ALA A 189 -10.89 -1.65 -4.54
C ALA A 189 -10.12 -2.96 -4.29
N SER A 190 -8.80 -2.99 -4.54
CA SER A 190 -7.99 -4.19 -4.28
C SER A 190 -7.70 -4.41 -2.80
N SER A 191 -7.80 -3.40 -1.93
CA SER A 191 -7.78 -3.62 -0.48
C SER A 191 -8.99 -4.44 -0.04
N GLY A 192 -10.15 -4.26 -0.69
CA GLY A 192 -11.33 -5.10 -0.50
C GLY A 192 -11.08 -6.58 -0.85
N THR A 193 -10.32 -6.83 -1.92
CA THR A 193 -9.88 -8.19 -2.29
C THR A 193 -8.98 -8.79 -1.21
N VAL A 194 -7.97 -8.05 -0.74
CA VAL A 194 -7.10 -8.53 0.34
C VAL A 194 -7.90 -8.76 1.62
N ARG A 195 -8.82 -7.86 1.97
CA ARG A 195 -9.73 -8.02 3.13
C ARG A 195 -10.55 -9.31 3.03
N ALA A 196 -11.08 -9.65 1.85
CA ALA A 196 -11.78 -10.91 1.63
C ALA A 196 -10.85 -12.11 1.79
N TYR A 197 -9.60 -12.03 1.29
CA TYR A 197 -8.60 -13.07 1.48
C TYR A 197 -8.27 -13.30 2.96
N LEU A 198 -8.22 -12.25 3.80
CA LEU A 198 -7.94 -12.40 5.23
C LEU A 198 -8.91 -13.34 5.94
N THR A 199 -10.16 -13.47 5.47
CA THR A 199 -11.15 -14.39 6.06
C THR A 199 -10.82 -15.86 5.80
N ASP A 200 -10.09 -16.14 4.71
CA ASP A 200 -9.70 -17.50 4.33
C ASP A 200 -8.22 -17.80 4.71
N HIS A 201 -7.49 -16.78 5.16
CA HIS A 201 -6.05 -16.91 5.46
C HIS A 201 -5.73 -18.07 6.42
N ALA A 202 -6.54 -18.25 7.47
CA ALA A 202 -6.34 -19.34 8.43
C ALA A 202 -6.59 -20.73 7.82
N ASN A 203 -7.47 -20.81 6.80
CA ASN A 203 -7.88 -22.05 6.15
C ASN A 203 -7.00 -22.41 4.94
N LEU A 204 -6.31 -21.45 4.35
CA LEU A 204 -5.44 -21.61 3.19
C LEU A 204 -3.97 -21.59 3.63
N ARG A 205 -3.31 -22.76 3.63
CA ARG A 205 -1.95 -22.91 4.17
C ARG A 205 -1.02 -23.64 3.21
N MET A 206 0.28 -23.43 3.42
CA MET A 206 1.32 -24.29 2.82
C MET A 206 1.24 -25.71 3.40
N ALA A 207 1.75 -26.72 2.70
CA ALA A 207 1.72 -28.11 3.14
C ALA A 207 2.41 -28.34 4.52
N ASN A 208 3.31 -27.47 4.93
CA ASN A 208 3.95 -27.50 6.24
C ASN A 208 3.13 -26.75 7.33
N GLY A 209 1.89 -26.33 7.03
CA GLY A 209 1.03 -25.56 7.92
C GLY A 209 1.39 -24.07 8.01
N GLY A 210 2.48 -23.62 7.40
CA GLY A 210 2.88 -22.22 7.40
C GLY A 210 1.97 -21.33 6.56
N PRO A 211 2.02 -20.00 6.75
CA PRO A 211 1.23 -19.06 5.98
C PRO A 211 1.69 -19.01 4.51
N ILE A 212 0.74 -18.80 3.58
CA ILE A 212 1.04 -18.56 2.17
C ILE A 212 1.65 -17.16 2.01
N PHE A 213 1.07 -16.16 2.67
CA PHE A 213 1.62 -14.80 2.75
C PHE A 213 2.13 -14.52 4.16
N ASP A 214 3.33 -13.96 4.26
CA ASP A 214 4.02 -13.68 5.52
C ASP A 214 3.62 -12.34 6.13
N GLY A 215 2.87 -11.51 5.39
CA GLY A 215 2.37 -10.21 5.86
C GLY A 215 1.42 -9.55 4.89
N PHE A 216 0.61 -8.62 5.40
CA PHE A 216 -0.41 -7.91 4.64
C PHE A 216 -0.28 -6.39 4.75
N LEU A 217 -0.44 -5.68 3.62
CA LEU A 217 -0.58 -4.23 3.57
C LEU A 217 -1.89 -3.85 2.89
N LEU A 218 -2.77 -3.19 3.62
CA LEU A 218 -4.02 -2.67 3.09
C LEU A 218 -4.02 -1.14 3.17
N THR A 219 -4.01 -0.47 2.03
CA THR A 219 -4.05 1.00 1.96
C THR A 219 -5.36 1.49 1.39
N SER A 220 -5.75 2.74 1.70
CA SER A 220 -7.03 3.32 1.25
C SER A 220 -8.18 2.34 1.45
N THR A 221 -8.21 1.69 2.60
CA THR A 221 -9.12 0.58 2.88
C THR A 221 -10.57 1.03 2.88
N ASN A 222 -11.42 0.24 2.24
CA ASN A 222 -12.86 0.34 2.38
C ASN A 222 -13.38 -0.76 3.31
N GLY A 223 -14.59 -0.56 3.83
CA GLY A 223 -15.22 -1.48 4.79
C GLY A 223 -15.73 -0.72 6.01
N ASN A 224 -16.67 -1.31 6.71
CA ASN A 224 -17.39 -0.69 7.83
C ASN A 224 -17.15 -1.41 9.17
N THR A 225 -16.17 -2.28 9.22
CA THR A 225 -15.79 -3.03 10.42
C THR A 225 -14.27 -3.12 10.51
N PRO A 226 -13.69 -3.32 11.70
CA PRO A 226 -12.28 -3.60 11.86
C PRO A 226 -11.80 -4.78 11.00
N LEU A 227 -10.52 -4.79 10.64
CA LEU A 227 -9.91 -5.93 9.94
C LEU A 227 -9.81 -7.14 10.89
N PRO A 228 -9.95 -8.37 10.37
CA PRO A 228 -9.83 -9.58 11.18
C PRO A 228 -8.41 -9.73 11.75
N ILE A 229 -8.30 -10.50 12.84
CA ILE A 229 -7.02 -10.92 13.38
C ILE A 229 -6.45 -12.04 12.52
N VAL A 230 -5.18 -11.94 12.17
CA VAL A 230 -4.41 -12.96 11.45
C VAL A 230 -3.07 -13.21 12.15
N ASP A 231 -2.49 -14.39 11.95
CA ASP A 231 -1.28 -14.84 12.63
C ASP A 231 0.05 -14.29 12.05
N VAL A 232 -0.03 -13.41 11.06
CA VAL A 232 1.12 -12.73 10.45
C VAL A 232 1.00 -11.20 10.63
N PRO A 233 2.11 -10.44 10.52
CA PRO A 233 2.07 -8.99 10.59
C PRO A 233 1.15 -8.35 9.55
N MET A 234 0.39 -7.35 9.96
CA MET A 234 -0.49 -6.59 9.10
C MET A 234 -0.38 -5.09 9.38
N ILE A 235 -0.30 -4.30 8.32
CA ILE A 235 -0.40 -2.84 8.39
C ILE A 235 -1.64 -2.41 7.62
N GLN A 236 -2.52 -1.65 8.28
CA GLN A 236 -3.65 -0.95 7.69
C GLN A 236 -3.31 0.53 7.59
N MET A 237 -3.45 1.12 6.40
CA MET A 237 -3.20 2.54 6.16
C MET A 237 -4.37 3.16 5.39
N PRO A 238 -5.47 3.50 6.06
CA PRO A 238 -6.51 4.32 5.46
C PRO A 238 -5.97 5.72 5.18
N THR A 239 -6.51 6.39 4.17
CA THR A 239 -6.24 7.80 3.96
C THR A 239 -7.15 8.66 4.85
N GLN A 240 -6.85 9.96 4.96
CA GLN A 240 -7.74 10.87 5.70
C GLN A 240 -9.15 10.90 5.09
N THR A 241 -9.32 10.60 3.78
CA THR A 241 -10.63 10.50 3.12
C THR A 241 -11.51 9.42 3.75
N GLU A 242 -10.95 8.21 4.00
CA GLU A 242 -11.68 7.14 4.67
C GLU A 242 -11.95 7.49 6.13
N VAL A 243 -10.97 8.06 6.83
CA VAL A 243 -11.15 8.48 8.23
C VAL A 243 -12.32 9.46 8.37
N VAL A 244 -12.38 10.50 7.54
CA VAL A 244 -13.51 11.45 7.51
C VAL A 244 -14.83 10.74 7.20
N THR A 245 -14.84 9.87 6.19
CA THR A 245 -16.04 9.14 5.77
C THR A 245 -16.60 8.27 6.88
N TRP A 246 -15.74 7.57 7.61
CA TRP A 246 -16.15 6.68 8.70
C TRP A 246 -16.55 7.46 9.95
N ALA A 247 -15.81 8.50 10.29
CA ALA A 247 -16.15 9.37 11.42
C ALA A 247 -17.51 10.04 11.22
N ALA A 248 -17.78 10.59 10.02
CA ALA A 248 -19.07 11.19 9.69
C ALA A 248 -20.26 10.21 9.76
N LYS A 249 -19.99 8.91 9.58
CA LYS A 249 -21.02 7.85 9.64
C LYS A 249 -21.05 7.12 10.98
N GLY A 250 -20.22 7.48 11.96
CA GLY A 250 -20.10 6.77 13.22
C GLY A 250 -19.62 5.31 13.07
N ILE A 251 -18.83 5.03 12.01
CA ILE A 251 -18.32 3.68 11.76
C ILE A 251 -17.03 3.47 12.55
N GLU A 252 -17.05 2.50 13.46
CA GLU A 252 -15.85 2.05 14.19
C GLU A 252 -15.08 1.03 13.31
N TYR A 253 -13.99 1.46 12.71
CA TYR A 253 -13.11 0.63 11.87
C TYR A 253 -11.75 0.38 12.50
N ARG A 254 -11.40 1.18 13.50
CA ARG A 254 -10.10 1.13 14.15
C ARG A 254 -9.99 -0.12 15.00
N ARG A 255 -8.87 -0.80 14.86
CA ARG A 255 -8.42 -1.86 15.72
C ARG A 255 -7.18 -1.35 16.47
N PRO A 256 -7.02 -1.62 17.75
CA PRO A 256 -5.82 -1.26 18.49
C PRO A 256 -4.57 -1.89 17.86
N ASP A 257 -3.47 -1.16 17.84
CA ASP A 257 -2.15 -1.70 17.54
C ASP A 257 -1.82 -2.86 18.49
N SER A 258 -1.10 -3.87 18.00
CA SER A 258 -0.72 -5.03 18.79
C SER A 258 0.60 -5.61 18.34
N ASP A 259 1.43 -6.02 19.31
CA ASP A 259 2.70 -6.73 19.10
C ASP A 259 2.59 -8.23 19.46
N GLU A 260 1.42 -8.65 19.94
CA GLU A 260 1.16 -10.00 20.41
C GLU A 260 1.37 -11.03 19.28
N PRO A 261 2.06 -12.14 19.54
CA PRO A 261 2.13 -13.24 18.58
C PRO A 261 0.73 -13.69 18.16
N GLY A 262 0.52 -13.81 16.85
CA GLY A 262 -0.80 -14.15 16.30
C GLY A 262 -1.77 -12.97 16.14
N ASN A 263 -1.37 -11.75 16.54
CA ASN A 263 -2.19 -10.54 16.42
C ASN A 263 -1.32 -9.30 16.12
N ARG A 264 -0.25 -9.43 15.34
CA ARG A 264 0.64 -8.29 15.03
C ARG A 264 -0.01 -7.33 14.05
N PHE A 265 -0.29 -6.11 14.52
CA PHE A 265 -1.06 -5.12 13.76
C PHE A 265 -0.58 -3.69 14.01
N ARG A 266 -0.58 -2.87 12.95
CA ARG A 266 -0.43 -1.41 13.01
C ARG A 266 -1.48 -0.72 12.18
N LEU A 267 -2.00 0.38 12.73
CA LEU A 267 -2.85 1.33 12.05
C LEU A 267 -2.07 2.62 11.79
N PHE A 268 -1.86 2.94 10.51
CA PHE A 268 -1.17 4.16 10.07
C PHE A 268 -2.16 5.11 9.41
N GLU A 269 -2.51 6.19 10.04
CA GLU A 269 -3.34 7.26 9.49
C GLU A 269 -2.45 8.48 9.25
N VAL A 270 -2.40 8.98 8.03
CA VAL A 270 -1.51 10.08 7.63
C VAL A 270 -2.32 11.36 7.48
N ALA A 271 -1.98 12.39 8.27
CA ALA A 271 -2.65 13.69 8.21
C ALA A 271 -2.47 14.35 6.84
N GLY A 272 -3.55 14.82 6.24
CA GLY A 272 -3.55 15.46 4.92
C GLY A 272 -3.50 14.51 3.73
N MET A 273 -3.34 13.20 3.94
CA MET A 273 -3.26 12.21 2.85
C MET A 273 -4.64 11.93 2.25
N PRO A 274 -4.90 12.26 0.98
CA PRO A 274 -6.17 11.99 0.33
C PRO A 274 -6.22 10.61 -0.31
N HIS A 275 -7.42 10.15 -0.70
CA HIS A 275 -7.59 8.93 -1.50
C HIS A 275 -6.97 9.08 -2.88
N ASN A 276 -7.19 10.22 -3.54
CA ASN A 276 -6.60 10.55 -4.84
C ASN A 276 -5.92 11.92 -4.79
N ASN A 277 -4.81 12.05 -5.54
CA ASN A 277 -4.05 13.27 -5.68
C ASN A 277 -3.59 13.46 -7.14
N SER A 278 -3.16 14.67 -7.50
CA SER A 278 -2.73 14.99 -8.87
C SER A 278 -1.33 14.45 -9.22
N ARG A 279 -0.50 14.15 -8.23
CA ARG A 279 0.86 13.62 -8.44
C ARG A 279 0.83 12.21 -9.02
N GLU A 280 -0.08 11.39 -8.54
CA GLU A 280 -0.12 9.95 -8.78
C GLU A 280 -1.28 9.52 -9.68
N ASN A 281 -2.18 10.44 -10.02
CA ASN A 281 -3.30 10.17 -10.91
C ASN A 281 -3.35 11.18 -12.07
N PRO A 282 -3.04 10.73 -13.31
CA PRO A 282 -3.04 11.59 -14.49
C PRO A 282 -4.42 12.13 -14.87
N GLY A 283 -5.50 11.56 -14.35
CA GLY A 283 -6.87 12.04 -14.60
C GLY A 283 -7.10 13.48 -14.13
N PHE A 284 -6.20 14.04 -13.28
CA PHE A 284 -6.29 15.42 -12.81
C PHE A 284 -5.48 16.44 -13.63
N GLN A 285 -4.77 16.03 -14.68
CA GLN A 285 -3.93 16.92 -15.50
C GLN A 285 -4.71 18.03 -16.20
N ASN A 286 -6.01 17.82 -16.48
CA ASN A 286 -6.88 18.81 -17.13
C ASN A 286 -7.71 19.62 -16.14
N ASP A 287 -7.30 19.67 -14.86
CA ASP A 287 -7.96 20.45 -13.81
C ASP A 287 -9.50 20.25 -13.77
N PRO A 288 -9.99 19.02 -13.57
CA PRO A 288 -11.42 18.71 -13.64
C PRO A 288 -12.22 19.18 -12.43
N CYS A 289 -11.56 19.58 -11.33
CA CYS A 289 -12.20 19.86 -10.05
C CYS A 289 -12.35 21.38 -9.82
N THR A 290 -13.33 21.76 -9.00
CA THR A 290 -13.63 23.17 -8.69
C THR A 290 -12.57 23.84 -7.80
N LEU A 291 -11.88 23.06 -6.98
CA LEU A 291 -10.72 23.49 -6.19
C LEU A 291 -9.45 22.79 -6.70
N PRO A 292 -8.28 23.41 -6.52
CA PRO A 292 -7.02 22.78 -6.88
C PRO A 292 -6.87 21.41 -6.22
N VAL A 293 -6.57 20.40 -7.01
CA VAL A 293 -6.30 19.05 -6.50
C VAL A 293 -4.92 19.02 -5.86
N THR A 294 -4.84 18.48 -4.66
CA THR A 294 -3.56 18.35 -3.94
C THR A 294 -2.58 17.48 -4.69
N ASP A 295 -1.31 17.85 -4.61
CA ASP A 295 -0.15 17.08 -5.07
C ASP A 295 0.54 16.31 -3.93
N PHE A 296 -0.20 16.00 -2.86
CA PHE A 296 0.30 15.28 -1.69
C PHE A 296 0.98 13.96 -2.10
N PRO A 297 2.21 13.66 -1.64
CA PRO A 297 2.96 12.48 -2.07
C PRO A 297 2.54 11.22 -1.29
N ALA A 298 1.32 10.73 -1.53
CA ALA A 298 0.78 9.54 -0.86
C ALA A 298 1.68 8.31 -1.04
N GLY A 299 2.35 8.20 -2.19
CA GLY A 299 3.29 7.12 -2.48
C GLY A 299 4.47 7.03 -1.53
N ALA A 300 4.97 8.15 -1.00
CA ALA A 300 6.06 8.14 -0.01
C ALA A 300 5.62 7.48 1.30
N PHE A 301 4.39 7.70 1.74
CA PHE A 301 3.83 7.07 2.95
C PHE A 301 3.42 5.62 2.72
N THR A 302 2.94 5.29 1.51
CA THR A 302 2.71 3.90 1.12
C THR A 302 4.01 3.10 1.12
N ALA A 303 5.10 3.68 0.60
CA ALA A 303 6.43 3.08 0.66
C ALA A 303 6.94 2.92 2.10
N LEU A 304 6.66 3.88 2.98
CA LEU A 304 6.99 3.80 4.40
C LEU A 304 6.27 2.63 5.07
N ALA A 305 4.96 2.48 4.85
CA ALA A 305 4.19 1.38 5.41
C ALA A 305 4.70 0.02 4.89
N LEU A 306 5.01 -0.08 3.59
CA LEU A 306 5.61 -1.28 3.01
C LEU A 306 6.98 -1.59 3.62
N HIS A 307 7.84 -0.59 3.77
CA HIS A 307 9.15 -0.74 4.41
C HIS A 307 9.01 -1.33 5.83
N TYR A 308 8.12 -0.78 6.63
CA TYR A 308 7.86 -1.29 7.98
C TYR A 308 7.31 -2.71 7.99
N LEU A 309 6.40 -3.04 7.07
CA LEU A 309 5.89 -4.42 6.97
C LEU A 309 7.02 -5.39 6.61
N VAL A 310 7.86 -5.04 5.63
CA VAL A 310 8.99 -5.88 5.20
C VAL A 310 9.98 -6.06 6.35
N ASP A 311 10.37 -5.01 7.06
CA ASP A 311 11.25 -5.12 8.23
C ASP A 311 10.64 -6.03 9.30
N TRP A 312 9.35 -5.88 9.56
CA TRP A 312 8.66 -6.69 10.57
C TRP A 312 8.66 -8.18 10.24
N ILE A 313 8.36 -8.54 8.98
CA ILE A 313 8.32 -9.96 8.58
C ILE A 313 9.70 -10.58 8.40
N THR A 314 10.73 -9.78 8.12
CA THR A 314 12.09 -10.30 7.85
C THR A 314 12.99 -10.33 9.08
N THR A 315 12.91 -9.30 9.91
CA THR A 315 13.80 -9.11 11.07
C THR A 315 13.10 -9.25 12.41
N GLY A 316 11.76 -9.21 12.42
CA GLY A 316 10.96 -9.14 13.64
C GLY A 316 10.92 -7.73 14.27
N LYS A 317 11.58 -6.73 13.68
CA LYS A 317 11.57 -5.36 14.19
C LYS A 317 10.19 -4.75 14.08
N THR A 318 9.58 -4.49 15.21
CA THR A 318 8.24 -3.92 15.33
C THR A 318 8.21 -2.48 14.80
N PRO A 319 7.26 -2.11 13.93
CA PRO A 319 7.06 -0.74 13.52
C PRO A 319 6.64 0.16 14.70
N PRO A 320 6.97 1.46 14.69
CA PRO A 320 6.53 2.38 15.72
C PRO A 320 4.99 2.50 15.74
N HIS A 321 4.44 2.90 16.88
CA HIS A 321 3.03 3.25 17.02
C HIS A 321 2.81 4.67 16.50
N ALA A 322 1.78 4.87 15.68
CA ALA A 322 1.35 6.19 15.24
C ALA A 322 0.10 6.64 16.01
N PRO A 323 -0.01 7.90 16.44
CA PRO A 323 -1.28 8.40 16.95
C PRO A 323 -2.32 8.38 15.82
N PRO A 324 -3.59 8.09 16.10
CA PRO A 324 -4.64 8.20 15.08
C PRO A 324 -4.91 9.67 14.73
N ILE A 325 -5.50 9.93 13.55
CA ILE A 325 -6.07 11.24 13.24
C ILE A 325 -7.16 11.53 14.29
N ALA A 326 -7.12 12.73 14.87
CA ALA A 326 -8.07 13.13 15.89
C ALA A 326 -9.45 13.39 15.27
N VAL A 327 -10.45 12.69 15.80
CA VAL A 327 -11.86 12.88 15.45
C VAL A 327 -12.49 13.80 16.46
N ASP A 328 -13.23 14.80 15.98
CA ASP A 328 -14.05 15.68 16.80
C ASP A 328 -15.49 15.55 16.31
N GLN A 329 -16.36 15.03 17.13
CA GLN A 329 -17.79 14.90 16.79
C GLN A 329 -18.57 16.20 17.06
N ASN A 330 -17.92 17.21 17.62
CA ASN A 330 -18.51 18.52 17.80
C ASN A 330 -18.36 19.35 16.54
N THR A 331 -19.24 19.11 15.57
CA THR A 331 -19.25 19.73 14.23
C THR A 331 -19.64 21.21 14.21
N GLU A 332 -19.70 21.88 15.37
CA GLU A 332 -20.16 23.28 15.45
C GLU A 332 -19.23 24.26 14.72
N ASN A 333 -17.99 23.90 14.44
CA ASN A 333 -17.01 24.84 13.89
C ASN A 333 -16.89 24.83 12.34
N ASP A 334 -17.20 23.74 11.63
CA ASP A 334 -17.02 23.68 10.16
C ASP A 334 -17.70 22.48 9.50
N GLY A 335 -18.44 21.67 10.25
CA GLY A 335 -19.06 20.44 9.75
C GLY A 335 -18.06 19.30 9.52
N SER A 336 -16.77 19.47 9.87
CA SER A 336 -15.77 18.41 9.77
C SER A 336 -15.85 17.47 10.97
N PRO A 337 -15.84 16.14 10.77
CA PRO A 337 -15.76 15.19 11.86
C PRO A 337 -14.35 15.05 12.41
N LEU A 338 -13.37 15.85 11.96
CA LEU A 338 -11.99 15.83 12.43
C LEU A 338 -11.68 17.05 13.29
N ALA A 339 -10.83 16.86 14.30
CA ALA A 339 -10.19 17.99 14.98
C ALA A 339 -9.17 18.63 14.04
N LEU A 340 -9.35 19.93 13.73
CA LEU A 340 -8.48 20.69 12.84
C LEU A 340 -7.59 21.65 13.64
N ASP A 341 -6.43 21.98 13.06
CA ASP A 341 -5.55 23.04 13.56
C ASP A 341 -6.00 24.43 13.07
N GLU A 342 -5.28 25.46 13.46
CA GLU A 342 -5.57 26.86 13.05
C GLU A 342 -5.43 27.13 11.55
N TYR A 343 -4.87 26.16 10.80
CA TYR A 343 -4.72 26.22 9.33
C TYR A 343 -5.72 25.33 8.60
N GLY A 344 -6.66 24.72 9.34
CA GLY A 344 -7.66 23.80 8.79
C GLY A 344 -7.14 22.41 8.45
N ASN A 345 -5.93 22.05 8.89
CA ASN A 345 -5.35 20.73 8.68
C ASN A 345 -5.65 19.78 9.85
N ALA A 346 -5.78 18.48 9.56
CA ALA A 346 -6.10 17.48 10.57
C ALA A 346 -5.03 17.41 11.68
N LYS A 347 -5.48 17.29 12.94
CA LYS A 347 -4.65 16.99 14.09
C LYS A 347 -4.48 15.47 14.25
N GLY A 348 -3.40 15.05 14.93
CA GLY A 348 -3.07 13.64 15.09
C GLY A 348 -2.54 13.03 13.79
N GLY A 349 -2.59 11.72 13.69
CA GLY A 349 -2.05 10.96 12.57
C GLY A 349 -0.52 11.03 12.45
N ILE A 350 0.03 10.34 11.47
CA ILE A 350 1.43 10.50 11.08
C ILE A 350 1.57 11.90 10.49
N ARG A 351 2.42 12.69 11.16
CA ARG A 351 2.67 14.08 10.78
C ARG A 351 3.64 14.16 9.61
N ASN A 352 3.57 15.27 8.88
CA ASN A 352 4.39 15.52 7.70
C ASN A 352 4.59 17.02 7.47
N ILE A 353 5.44 17.38 6.51
CA ILE A 353 5.76 18.80 6.25
C ILE A 353 4.57 19.59 5.71
N TRP A 354 3.64 18.94 5.00
CA TRP A 354 2.48 19.62 4.38
C TRP A 354 1.48 20.12 5.42
N VAL A 355 1.45 19.50 6.60
CA VAL A 355 0.59 19.90 7.72
C VAL A 355 1.35 20.55 8.88
N ASP A 356 2.67 20.35 9.02
CA ASP A 356 3.48 20.91 10.10
C ASP A 356 4.20 22.23 9.69
N VAL A 357 4.43 22.40 8.38
CA VAL A 357 4.98 23.63 7.77
C VAL A 357 4.03 24.08 6.67
N PRO A 358 2.74 24.39 7.01
CA PRO A 358 1.68 24.48 6.02
C PRO A 358 1.79 25.73 5.17
N THR A 359 1.58 25.56 3.86
CA THR A 359 1.33 26.65 2.91
C THR A 359 -0.09 26.63 2.38
N ALA A 360 -0.86 25.60 2.75
CA ALA A 360 -2.23 25.37 2.32
C ALA A 360 -3.01 24.57 3.37
N THR A 361 -4.33 24.65 3.27
CA THR A 361 -5.24 23.69 3.89
C THR A 361 -5.39 22.48 2.98
N HIS A 362 -5.22 21.28 3.50
CA HIS A 362 -5.36 20.03 2.77
C HIS A 362 -6.71 19.37 3.10
N GLY A 363 -7.68 19.54 2.21
CA GLY A 363 -8.96 18.83 2.26
C GLY A 363 -8.87 17.46 1.57
N VAL A 364 -9.91 16.64 1.74
CA VAL A 364 -9.93 15.26 1.21
C VAL A 364 -11.10 14.97 0.27
N PHE A 365 -11.98 15.92 0.08
CA PHE A 365 -13.09 15.84 -0.86
C PHE A 365 -13.07 17.05 -1.79
N GLY A 366 -13.19 16.78 -3.07
CA GLY A 366 -13.36 17.79 -4.10
C GLY A 366 -14.73 17.69 -4.76
N LYS A 367 -15.03 18.62 -5.63
CA LYS A 367 -16.22 18.66 -6.48
C LYS A 367 -15.79 18.84 -7.92
N GLY A 368 -16.44 18.15 -8.85
CA GLY A 368 -16.21 18.32 -10.29
C GLY A 368 -16.72 19.66 -10.80
N LYS A 369 -16.12 20.15 -11.87
CA LYS A 369 -16.65 21.31 -12.62
C LYS A 369 -17.92 20.95 -13.40
N THR A 370 -18.13 19.65 -13.64
CA THR A 370 -19.33 19.07 -14.25
C THR A 370 -19.73 17.80 -13.51
N ASP A 371 -20.98 17.37 -13.62
CA ASP A 371 -21.48 16.12 -13.01
C ASP A 371 -20.67 14.90 -13.46
N ALA A 372 -20.22 14.87 -14.72
CA ALA A 372 -19.36 13.79 -15.23
C ALA A 372 -18.00 13.71 -14.52
N GLN A 373 -17.49 14.82 -13.99
CA GLN A 373 -16.21 14.91 -13.28
C GLN A 373 -16.38 14.71 -11.77
N ASP A 374 -17.58 14.79 -11.24
CA ASP A 374 -17.84 14.67 -9.79
C ASP A 374 -17.30 13.35 -9.23
N ARG A 375 -17.53 12.24 -9.92
CA ARG A 375 -17.03 10.93 -9.44
C ARG A 375 -15.51 10.87 -9.27
N LEU A 376 -14.75 11.54 -10.15
CA LEU A 376 -13.31 11.65 -10.06
C LEU A 376 -12.91 12.55 -8.88
N CYS A 377 -13.58 13.71 -8.76
CA CYS A 377 -13.22 14.74 -7.79
C CYS A 377 -13.67 14.42 -6.36
N GLN A 378 -14.74 13.64 -6.15
CA GLN A 378 -15.24 13.28 -4.83
C GLN A 378 -14.19 12.61 -3.91
N LEU A 379 -13.22 11.90 -4.49
CA LEU A 379 -12.14 11.24 -3.76
C LEU A 379 -10.81 12.00 -3.89
N ALA A 380 -10.82 13.16 -4.58
CA ALA A 380 -9.63 13.98 -4.75
C ALA A 380 -9.40 14.87 -3.53
N GLY A 381 -8.18 14.85 -3.02
CA GLY A 381 -7.76 15.85 -2.05
C GLY A 381 -7.67 17.24 -2.66
N THR A 382 -7.93 18.25 -1.85
CA THR A 382 -7.83 19.65 -2.25
C THR A 382 -6.63 20.31 -1.57
N LYS A 383 -6.07 21.34 -2.22
CA LYS A 383 -4.96 22.18 -1.72
C LYS A 383 -5.37 23.64 -1.85
N VAL A 384 -5.92 24.21 -0.77
CA VAL A 384 -6.34 25.60 -0.73
C VAL A 384 -5.23 26.42 -0.09
N PRO A 385 -4.56 27.32 -0.84
CA PRO A 385 -3.49 28.15 -0.29
C PRO A 385 -3.95 28.96 0.92
N LEU A 386 -3.09 29.09 1.92
CA LEU A 386 -3.33 29.99 3.04
C LEU A 386 -3.29 31.44 2.54
N ALA A 387 -4.04 32.33 3.20
CA ALA A 387 -4.07 33.76 2.86
C ALA A 387 -2.65 34.36 2.95
N ASP A 388 -2.32 35.30 2.03
CA ASP A 388 -1.02 35.96 1.94
C ASP A 388 -0.56 36.56 3.28
N ALA A 389 -1.46 37.18 4.02
CA ALA A 389 -1.15 37.74 5.34
C ALA A 389 -0.70 36.66 6.35
N MET A 390 -1.32 35.46 6.27
CA MET A 390 -0.93 34.32 7.10
C MET A 390 0.44 33.77 6.67
N LEU A 391 0.65 33.61 5.36
CA LEU A 391 1.93 33.14 4.82
C LEU A 391 3.08 34.09 5.19
N LYS A 392 2.89 35.40 5.07
CA LYS A 392 3.90 36.40 5.50
C LYS A 392 4.19 36.37 6.99
N LYS A 393 3.17 36.07 7.82
CA LYS A 393 3.34 35.90 9.26
C LYS A 393 4.14 34.63 9.60
N LEU A 394 3.84 33.52 8.94
CA LEU A 394 4.51 32.21 9.16
C LEU A 394 5.93 32.19 8.60
N TYR A 395 6.10 32.80 7.43
CA TYR A 395 7.30 32.74 6.61
C TYR A 395 7.63 34.13 6.04
N PRO A 396 8.28 35.01 6.86
CA PRO A 396 8.65 36.35 6.41
C PRO A 396 9.53 36.39 5.15
N THR A 397 10.23 35.28 4.86
CA THR A 397 11.04 35.11 3.65
C THR A 397 10.98 33.62 3.20
N THR A 398 11.20 33.37 1.91
CA THR A 398 11.35 32.02 1.35
C THR A 398 12.43 31.22 2.08
N SER A 399 13.53 31.88 2.50
CA SER A 399 14.58 31.19 3.25
C SER A 399 14.10 30.66 4.61
N VAL A 400 13.23 31.39 5.31
CA VAL A 400 12.64 30.94 6.58
C VAL A 400 11.75 29.69 6.35
N TYR A 401 10.94 29.71 5.30
CA TYR A 401 10.11 28.55 4.91
C TYR A 401 10.98 27.32 4.59
N THR A 402 11.95 27.48 3.67
CA THR A 402 12.84 26.40 3.26
C THR A 402 13.57 25.80 4.46
N LYS A 403 14.10 26.64 5.37
CA LYS A 403 14.79 26.18 6.57
C LYS A 403 13.86 25.36 7.50
N LYS A 404 12.62 25.82 7.73
CA LYS A 404 11.65 25.11 8.55
C LYS A 404 11.26 23.77 7.91
N ALA A 405 11.04 23.73 6.59
CA ALA A 405 10.70 22.52 5.85
C ALA A 405 11.83 21.48 5.89
N GLU A 406 13.09 21.88 5.65
CA GLU A 406 14.26 20.99 5.73
C GLU A 406 14.50 20.48 7.16
N GLN A 407 14.33 21.33 8.16
CA GLN A 407 14.42 20.91 9.56
C GLN A 407 13.38 19.85 9.86
N ARG A 408 12.11 20.10 9.51
CA ARG A 408 11.02 19.15 9.76
C ARG A 408 11.20 17.84 8.98
N LEU A 409 11.64 17.91 7.73
CA LEU A 409 11.98 16.71 6.94
C LEU A 409 13.06 15.88 7.64
N SER A 410 14.13 16.53 8.11
CA SER A 410 15.23 15.86 8.81
C SER A 410 14.76 15.19 10.11
N GLU A 411 13.88 15.86 10.86
CA GLU A 411 13.26 15.29 12.06
C GLU A 411 12.41 14.07 11.74
N LEU A 412 11.57 14.13 10.68
CA LEU A 412 10.72 13.02 10.27
C LEU A 412 11.54 11.79 9.81
N ILE A 413 12.64 12.03 9.09
CA ILE A 413 13.56 10.95 8.69
C ILE A 413 14.22 10.34 9.94
N ALA A 414 14.73 11.17 10.86
CA ALA A 414 15.38 10.68 12.09
C ALA A 414 14.40 9.90 13.00
N GLN A 415 13.14 10.30 13.03
CA GLN A 415 12.07 9.61 13.77
C GLN A 415 11.53 8.35 13.05
N GLY A 416 11.93 8.11 11.80
CA GLY A 416 11.46 7.00 10.97
C GLY A 416 10.10 7.23 10.31
N TRP A 417 9.56 8.45 10.31
CA TRP A 417 8.25 8.75 9.71
C TRP A 417 8.33 9.22 8.26
N PHE A 418 9.53 9.26 7.68
CA PHE A 418 9.73 9.53 6.26
C PHE A 418 10.97 8.80 5.74
N LEU A 419 10.89 8.19 4.56
CA LEU A 419 12.02 7.46 3.98
C LEU A 419 12.99 8.42 3.26
N PRO A 420 14.32 8.30 3.50
CA PRO A 420 15.31 9.16 2.87
C PRO A 420 15.25 9.21 1.35
N GLU A 421 14.92 8.09 0.70
CA GLU A 421 14.82 7.98 -0.77
C GLU A 421 13.70 8.84 -1.38
N TYR A 422 12.78 9.36 -0.58
CA TYR A 422 11.73 10.29 -1.00
C TYR A 422 12.01 11.76 -0.62
N ALA A 423 13.12 12.04 0.06
CA ALA A 423 13.45 13.38 0.54
C ALA A 423 13.53 14.42 -0.60
N ASP A 424 14.07 14.03 -1.77
CA ASP A 424 14.17 14.92 -2.92
C ASP A 424 12.80 15.32 -3.51
N THR A 425 11.77 14.52 -3.30
CA THR A 425 10.38 14.89 -3.65
C THR A 425 9.94 16.09 -2.83
N VAL A 426 10.17 16.04 -1.52
CA VAL A 426 9.88 17.16 -0.60
C VAL A 426 10.67 18.41 -0.98
N ARG A 427 11.98 18.28 -1.23
CA ARG A 427 12.83 19.40 -1.60
C ARG A 427 12.37 20.09 -2.88
N ARG A 428 11.97 19.33 -3.89
CA ARG A 428 11.39 19.89 -5.11
C ARG A 428 10.09 20.64 -4.85
N ASP A 429 9.19 20.10 -4.00
CA ASP A 429 7.94 20.77 -3.62
C ASP A 429 8.21 22.09 -2.88
N VAL A 430 9.17 22.08 -1.96
CA VAL A 430 9.61 23.27 -1.22
C VAL A 430 10.17 24.33 -2.17
N GLN A 431 11.00 23.93 -3.13
CA GLN A 431 11.59 24.84 -4.13
C GLN A 431 10.55 25.41 -5.10
N ALA A 432 9.53 24.62 -5.44
CA ALA A 432 8.43 25.04 -6.32
C ALA A 432 7.39 25.92 -5.62
N THR A 433 7.46 26.05 -4.28
CA THR A 433 6.50 26.83 -3.51
C THR A 433 6.83 28.32 -3.62
N HIS A 434 5.91 29.09 -4.20
CA HIS A 434 5.98 30.55 -4.25
C HIS A 434 5.26 31.16 -3.04
N LEU A 435 5.97 31.97 -2.28
CA LEU A 435 5.41 32.74 -1.17
C LEU A 435 5.20 34.19 -1.61
N PRO A 436 4.14 34.88 -1.08
CA PRO A 436 3.78 36.23 -1.47
C PRO A 436 4.76 37.29 -1.00
#